data_3c341e82468a712b07eabf0a49c406e0
#
_entry.id   3c341e82468a712b07eabf0a49c406e0
#
_cell.length_a   1.000
_cell.length_b   1.000
_cell.length_c   1.000
_cell.angle_alpha   90.00
_cell.angle_beta   90.00
_cell.angle_gamma   90.00
#
_symmetry.space_group_name_H-M   'P 1'
#
loop_
_entity.id
_entity.type
_entity.pdbx_description
1 polymer ?
#
loop_
_entity_poly.entity_id
_entity_poly.type
_entity_poly.pdbx_seq_one_letter_code
_entity_poly.pdbx_strand_id
1 'polypeptide(L)'
;SILSRSLKQDIILGTEIKNENEVIIDNQYMGQLKGLKLELDLKSGSLKTDIKSLKKAARQAISPELIRRVGKIVESEVLSFNDDYKICWKDHPIAYLTPGKNYLNPKLELLVDDAIDQESKEKLKNNLEGKLQKLITSELSDLVKLSEAKFQNNYVRALCYQLFENNGVMKREIIDKMVKNISKEDRASLRKAGVKIGRYHIFLPKMLKPNAVDLRIKLWKLHFPNDQKYIIPKSGLNFLKNESKKNNKFLLICGFENFDKFYIRVDILERLFLKIIENNKNGMFKIDSDMINLIGCTKENFFKLLE
;
A
#
# COMPACT_ATOMS: atom_id res chain seq x y z
N SER A 1 48.49 -3.92 -35.17
CA SER A 1 47.34 -4.58 -34.46
C SER A 1 47.67 -5.08 -33.05
N ILE A 2 48.94 -5.05 -32.64
CA ILE A 2 49.37 -5.40 -31.27
C ILE A 2 49.33 -4.15 -30.35
N LEU A 3 49.57 -2.99 -30.89
CA LEU A 3 49.49 -1.71 -30.17
C LEU A 3 48.08 -1.30 -29.74
N SER A 4 47.04 -1.76 -30.43
CA SER A 4 45.64 -1.46 -30.09
C SER A 4 45.09 -2.38 -28.97
N ARG A 5 45.78 -3.48 -28.62
CA ARG A 5 45.42 -4.35 -27.50
C ARG A 5 46.03 -3.94 -26.14
N SER A 6 47.15 -3.23 -26.16
CA SER A 6 47.81 -2.80 -24.90
C SER A 6 47.28 -1.48 -24.34
N LEU A 7 46.43 -0.74 -25.07
CA LEU A 7 45.75 0.49 -24.59
C LEU A 7 44.39 0.25 -23.93
N LYS A 8 44.03 -1.00 -23.71
CA LYS A 8 42.95 -1.39 -22.76
C LYS A 8 43.51 -1.74 -21.39
N GLN A 9 44.53 -1.07 -20.95
CA GLN A 9 44.81 -1.00 -19.54
C GLN A 9 43.65 -0.21 -18.90
N ASP A 10 42.94 -0.84 -17.96
CA ASP A 10 41.96 -0.22 -17.15
C ASP A 10 42.53 1.07 -16.55
N ILE A 11 42.17 2.21 -17.11
CA ILE A 11 42.45 3.50 -16.49
C ILE A 11 41.57 3.45 -15.22
N ILE A 12 42.18 3.10 -14.10
CA ILE A 12 41.60 3.24 -12.78
C ILE A 12 41.52 4.74 -12.53
N LEU A 13 40.41 5.36 -12.93
CA LEU A 13 40.12 6.74 -12.64
C LEU A 13 40.01 6.86 -11.12
N GLY A 14 40.82 7.76 -10.54
CA GLY A 14 40.77 8.05 -9.11
C GLY A 14 39.37 8.58 -8.75
N THR A 15 38.54 7.71 -8.22
CA THR A 15 37.17 8.09 -7.83
C THR A 15 37.11 8.38 -6.35
N GLU A 16 36.67 9.58 -6.00
CA GLU A 16 36.46 10.04 -4.64
C GLU A 16 34.97 10.40 -4.46
N ILE A 17 34.35 9.95 -3.37
CA ILE A 17 33.00 10.34 -3.01
C ILE A 17 33.07 11.20 -1.77
N LYS A 18 32.83 12.52 -1.91
CA LYS A 18 32.77 13.48 -0.81
C LYS A 18 31.34 13.66 -0.32
N ASN A 19 31.20 14.01 0.96
CA ASN A 19 29.90 14.32 1.59
C ASN A 19 28.84 13.23 1.35
N GLU A 20 29.24 11.95 1.29
CA GLU A 20 28.43 10.78 1.00
C GLU A 20 27.82 10.71 -0.43
N ASN A 21 27.74 11.79 -1.18
CA ASN A 21 27.02 11.83 -2.45
C ASN A 21 27.74 12.51 -3.61
N GLU A 22 28.70 13.39 -3.35
CA GLU A 22 29.42 14.13 -4.40
C GLU A 22 30.45 13.22 -5.07
N VAL A 23 30.32 13.03 -6.37
CA VAL A 23 31.24 12.19 -7.16
C VAL A 23 32.28 13.06 -7.83
N ILE A 24 33.56 12.80 -7.49
CA ILE A 24 34.74 13.43 -8.06
C ILE A 24 35.56 12.34 -8.76
N ILE A 25 35.91 12.57 -10.01
CA ILE A 25 36.74 11.67 -10.79
C ILE A 25 37.91 12.47 -11.35
N ASP A 26 39.13 12.02 -11.09
CA ASP A 26 40.38 12.71 -11.45
C ASP A 26 40.37 14.21 -11.07
N ASN A 27 39.96 14.50 -9.82
CA ASN A 27 39.80 15.85 -9.26
C ASN A 27 38.75 16.73 -9.93
N GLN A 28 37.91 16.17 -10.82
CA GLN A 28 36.81 16.90 -11.44
C GLN A 28 35.46 16.47 -10.83
N TYR A 29 34.64 17.45 -10.47
CA TYR A 29 33.28 17.20 -10.02
C TYR A 29 32.41 16.71 -11.17
N MET A 30 31.81 15.54 -11.00
CA MET A 30 31.01 14.86 -12.02
C MET A 30 29.51 14.92 -11.78
N GLY A 31 29.10 15.13 -10.55
CA GLY A 31 27.69 15.14 -10.17
C GLY A 31 27.44 14.52 -8.78
N GLN A 32 26.19 14.14 -8.54
CA GLN A 32 25.77 13.60 -7.25
C GLN A 32 25.10 12.25 -7.36
N LEU A 33 25.33 11.39 -6.36
CA LEU A 33 24.58 10.16 -6.17
C LEU A 33 23.27 10.46 -5.43
N LYS A 34 22.16 10.23 -6.11
CA LYS A 34 20.80 10.28 -5.49
C LYS A 34 20.25 8.86 -5.36
N GLY A 35 20.25 8.35 -4.14
CA GLY A 35 19.93 6.95 -3.87
C GLY A 35 20.87 5.99 -4.62
N LEU A 36 20.35 5.30 -5.62
CA LEU A 36 21.09 4.35 -6.48
C LEU A 36 21.26 4.87 -7.92
N LYS A 37 21.20 6.18 -8.16
CA LYS A 37 21.41 6.83 -9.46
C LYS A 37 22.48 7.90 -9.38
N LEU A 38 23.27 8.01 -10.45
CA LEU A 38 24.18 9.12 -10.67
C LEU A 38 23.48 10.21 -11.48
N GLU A 39 23.32 11.38 -10.89
CA GLU A 39 22.96 12.60 -11.62
C GLU A 39 24.23 13.37 -11.99
N LEU A 40 24.56 13.39 -13.27
CA LEU A 40 25.73 14.08 -13.79
C LEU A 40 25.43 15.57 -13.93
N ASP A 41 26.33 16.40 -13.39
CA ASP A 41 26.33 17.85 -13.56
C ASP A 41 27.43 18.22 -14.57
N LEU A 42 27.13 18.07 -15.85
CA LEU A 42 28.05 18.42 -16.93
C LEU A 42 27.83 19.88 -17.31
N LYS A 43 28.67 20.77 -16.85
CA LYS A 43 28.69 22.16 -17.30
C LYS A 43 28.81 22.20 -18.83
N SER A 44 27.95 22.97 -19.48
CA SER A 44 27.85 23.16 -20.92
C SER A 44 29.15 23.67 -21.54
N GLY A 45 29.94 22.77 -22.10
CA GLY A 45 31.23 23.13 -22.74
C GLY A 45 31.98 21.98 -23.38
N SER A 46 31.64 20.73 -23.09
CA SER A 46 32.29 19.57 -23.67
C SER A 46 31.60 19.09 -24.93
N LEU A 47 32.37 18.74 -25.96
CA LEU A 47 31.90 18.16 -27.24
C LEU A 47 31.02 16.91 -26.96
N LYS A 48 29.90 16.76 -27.69
CA LYS A 48 28.91 15.68 -27.49
C LYS A 48 29.50 14.25 -27.51
N THR A 49 30.62 14.04 -28.18
CA THR A 49 31.34 12.76 -28.28
C THR A 49 32.07 12.41 -26.96
N ASP A 50 32.61 13.40 -26.28
CA ASP A 50 33.34 13.17 -25.02
C ASP A 50 32.40 12.90 -23.84
N ILE A 51 31.17 13.43 -23.90
CA ILE A 51 30.16 13.24 -22.86
C ILE A 51 29.73 11.77 -22.70
N LYS A 52 29.63 11.01 -23.80
CA LYS A 52 29.24 9.58 -23.72
C LYS A 52 30.33 8.71 -23.11
N SER A 53 31.60 8.93 -23.49
CA SER A 53 32.73 8.21 -22.93
C SER A 53 32.92 8.57 -21.44
N LEU A 54 32.80 9.83 -21.10
CA LEU A 54 32.89 10.33 -19.72
C LEU A 54 31.76 9.76 -18.85
N LYS A 55 30.51 9.72 -19.32
CA LYS A 55 29.39 9.07 -18.65
C LYS A 55 29.65 7.59 -18.39
N LYS A 56 30.20 6.88 -19.38
CA LYS A 56 30.52 5.47 -19.22
C LYS A 56 31.62 5.24 -18.19
N ALA A 57 32.69 6.04 -18.25
CA ALA A 57 33.78 5.99 -17.28
C ALA A 57 33.29 6.32 -15.86
N ALA A 58 32.51 7.38 -15.70
CA ALA A 58 31.92 7.76 -14.42
C ALA A 58 31.06 6.63 -13.81
N ARG A 59 30.22 5.99 -14.63
CA ARG A 59 29.38 4.84 -14.18
C ARG A 59 30.22 3.65 -13.76
N GLN A 60 31.28 3.33 -14.50
CA GLN A 60 32.19 2.25 -14.10
C GLN A 60 32.89 2.54 -12.77
N ALA A 61 33.33 3.78 -12.60
CA ALA A 61 34.05 4.21 -11.40
C ALA A 61 33.18 4.19 -10.12
N ILE A 62 31.87 4.47 -10.22
CA ILE A 62 30.95 4.46 -9.06
C ILE A 62 30.31 3.10 -8.78
N SER A 63 30.45 2.13 -9.70
CA SER A 63 29.80 0.81 -9.55
C SER A 63 30.07 0.15 -8.18
N PRO A 64 31.30 0.12 -7.65
CA PRO A 64 31.56 -0.48 -6.33
C PRO A 64 30.80 0.18 -5.19
N GLU A 65 30.67 1.52 -5.21
CA GLU A 65 29.88 2.24 -4.21
C GLU A 65 28.39 1.98 -4.31
N LEU A 66 27.85 1.90 -5.52
CA LEU A 66 26.44 1.57 -5.72
C LEU A 66 26.13 0.15 -5.23
N ILE A 67 27.02 -0.81 -5.49
CA ILE A 67 26.88 -2.19 -4.96
C ILE A 67 26.94 -2.19 -3.44
N ARG A 68 27.85 -1.42 -2.83
CA ARG A 68 27.92 -1.26 -1.37
C ARG A 68 26.61 -0.67 -0.80
N ARG A 69 26.01 0.30 -1.49
CA ARG A 69 24.70 0.86 -1.09
C ARG A 69 23.57 -0.16 -1.19
N VAL A 70 23.56 -0.96 -2.26
CA VAL A 70 22.62 -2.09 -2.38
C VAL A 70 22.74 -3.02 -1.17
N GLY A 71 23.97 -3.38 -0.75
CA GLY A 71 24.18 -4.17 0.45
C GLY A 71 23.51 -3.58 1.69
N LYS A 72 23.71 -2.28 1.96
CA LYS A 72 23.11 -1.57 3.10
C LYS A 72 21.58 -1.56 3.04
N ILE A 73 20.99 -1.41 1.83
CA ILE A 73 19.54 -1.42 1.64
C ILE A 73 18.97 -2.83 1.92
N VAL A 74 19.67 -3.85 1.47
CA VAL A 74 19.27 -5.26 1.69
C VAL A 74 19.29 -5.62 3.18
N GLU A 75 20.25 -5.11 3.94
CA GLU A 75 20.38 -5.33 5.39
C GLU A 75 19.34 -4.55 6.22
N SER A 76 18.79 -3.46 5.69
CA SER A 76 17.76 -2.68 6.38
C SER A 76 16.47 -3.48 6.52
N GLU A 77 15.88 -3.55 7.71
CA GLU A 77 14.63 -4.29 7.93
C GLU A 77 13.36 -3.52 7.53
N VAL A 78 13.45 -2.19 7.42
CA VAL A 78 12.28 -1.33 7.21
C VAL A 78 12.01 -1.13 5.72
N LEU A 79 10.77 -1.41 5.31
CA LEU A 79 10.25 -1.03 4.01
C LEU A 79 9.03 -0.13 4.21
N SER A 80 9.02 1.03 3.59
CA SER A 80 7.85 1.88 3.43
C SER A 80 7.81 2.47 2.03
N PHE A 81 6.62 2.81 1.56
CA PHE A 81 6.45 3.55 0.31
C PHE A 81 5.52 4.76 0.56
N ASN A 82 5.79 5.83 -0.17
CA ASN A 82 5.04 7.08 -0.07
C ASN A 82 3.71 7.04 -0.84
N ASP A 83 2.98 8.16 -0.86
CA ASP A 83 1.69 8.27 -1.56
C ASP A 83 1.83 8.23 -3.10
N ASP A 84 3.04 8.45 -3.62
CA ASP A 84 3.40 8.27 -5.05
C ASP A 84 3.86 6.84 -5.35
N TYR A 85 3.69 5.90 -4.41
CA TYR A 85 4.10 4.49 -4.52
C TYR A 85 5.60 4.28 -4.71
N LYS A 86 6.43 5.24 -4.28
CA LYS A 86 7.89 5.16 -4.35
C LYS A 86 8.45 4.63 -3.05
N ILE A 87 9.37 3.67 -3.17
CA ILE A 87 10.19 3.17 -2.06
C ILE A 87 11.46 4.01 -2.05
N CYS A 88 11.74 4.67 -0.92
CA CYS A 88 12.87 5.58 -0.78
C CYS A 88 13.93 5.02 0.16
N TRP A 89 15.18 5.35 -0.13
CA TRP A 89 16.33 5.16 0.75
C TRP A 89 17.05 6.51 0.91
N LYS A 90 17.23 6.99 2.17
CA LYS A 90 17.77 8.32 2.45
C LYS A 90 17.10 9.42 1.60
N ASP A 91 15.75 9.44 1.60
CA ASP A 91 14.89 10.40 0.87
C ASP A 91 14.95 10.32 -0.67
N HIS A 92 15.73 9.40 -1.23
CA HIS A 92 15.80 9.20 -2.66
C HIS A 92 15.05 7.94 -3.10
N PRO A 93 14.24 8.01 -4.18
CA PRO A 93 13.53 6.86 -4.67
C PRO A 93 14.49 5.82 -5.27
N ILE A 94 14.34 4.57 -4.85
CA ILE A 94 15.11 3.41 -5.33
C ILE A 94 14.27 2.39 -6.08
N ALA A 95 12.95 2.42 -5.88
CA ALA A 95 11.99 1.59 -6.58
C ALA A 95 10.61 2.27 -6.54
N TYR A 96 9.69 1.77 -7.35
CA TYR A 96 8.28 2.16 -7.31
C TYR A 96 7.39 0.96 -7.56
N LEU A 97 6.14 1.06 -7.11
CA LEU A 97 5.14 0.03 -7.28
C LEU A 97 4.26 0.34 -8.49
N THR A 98 3.90 -0.70 -9.24
CA THR A 98 2.96 -0.66 -10.36
C THR A 98 1.85 -1.68 -10.16
N PRO A 99 0.69 -1.54 -10.83
CA PRO A 99 -0.38 -2.52 -10.77
C PRO A 99 0.11 -3.92 -11.15
N GLY A 100 -0.26 -4.92 -10.34
CA GLY A 100 0.08 -6.31 -10.58
C GLY A 100 -1.14 -7.17 -10.92
N LYS A 101 -1.10 -8.47 -10.58
CA LYS A 101 -2.18 -9.41 -10.85
C LYS A 101 -3.50 -9.02 -10.14
N ASN A 102 -3.40 -8.55 -8.92
CA ASN A 102 -4.47 -7.97 -8.11
C ASN A 102 -3.87 -6.92 -7.18
N TYR A 103 -4.70 -6.24 -6.39
CA TYR A 103 -4.24 -5.17 -5.52
C TYR A 103 -3.33 -5.63 -4.37
N LEU A 104 -3.33 -6.91 -3.97
CA LEU A 104 -2.41 -7.45 -2.97
C LEU A 104 -1.07 -7.92 -3.57
N ASN A 105 -0.95 -7.95 -4.90
CA ASN A 105 0.25 -8.40 -5.60
C ASN A 105 0.76 -7.30 -6.57
N PRO A 106 1.12 -6.11 -6.07
CA PRO A 106 1.73 -5.09 -6.91
C PRO A 106 3.07 -5.58 -7.45
N LYS A 107 3.47 -5.06 -8.61
CA LYS A 107 4.80 -5.27 -9.17
C LYS A 107 5.75 -4.21 -8.64
N LEU A 108 7.01 -4.58 -8.47
CA LEU A 108 8.07 -3.67 -8.06
C LEU A 108 9.03 -3.44 -9.23
N GLU A 109 9.28 -2.16 -9.53
CA GLU A 109 10.23 -1.74 -10.54
C GLU A 109 11.35 -0.92 -9.91
N LEU A 110 12.60 -1.28 -10.22
CA LEU A 110 13.77 -0.62 -9.65
C LEU A 110 14.05 0.71 -10.36
N LEU A 111 14.47 1.70 -9.56
CA LEU A 111 14.97 3.00 -10.02
C LEU A 111 16.46 3.10 -9.73
N VAL A 112 17.24 2.33 -10.50
CA VAL A 112 18.69 2.18 -10.27
C VAL A 112 19.49 2.56 -11.51
N ASP A 113 20.78 2.84 -11.32
CA ASP A 113 21.69 3.13 -12.42
C ASP A 113 22.11 1.84 -13.16
N ASP A 114 22.42 1.98 -14.46
CA ASP A 114 22.93 0.88 -15.28
C ASP A 114 24.31 0.36 -14.82
N ALA A 115 25.02 1.16 -14.04
CA ALA A 115 26.31 0.80 -13.44
C ALA A 115 26.22 -0.32 -12.40
N ILE A 116 25.02 -0.62 -11.90
CA ILE A 116 24.80 -1.76 -10.99
C ILE A 116 24.69 -3.03 -11.83
N ASP A 117 25.45 -4.04 -11.46
CA ASP A 117 25.43 -5.35 -12.14
C ASP A 117 24.07 -6.05 -11.97
N GLN A 118 23.82 -7.03 -12.84
CA GLN A 118 22.54 -7.73 -12.86
C GLN A 118 22.28 -8.54 -11.58
N GLU A 119 23.30 -9.15 -11.01
CA GLU A 119 23.19 -9.93 -9.78
C GLU A 119 22.76 -9.04 -8.59
N SER A 120 23.39 -7.86 -8.45
CA SER A 120 23.03 -6.87 -7.43
C SER A 120 21.62 -6.32 -7.62
N LYS A 121 21.19 -6.09 -8.87
CA LYS A 121 19.81 -5.67 -9.21
C LYS A 121 18.80 -6.74 -8.79
N GLU A 122 19.04 -8.00 -9.12
CA GLU A 122 18.16 -9.11 -8.74
C GLU A 122 18.12 -9.31 -7.24
N LYS A 123 19.26 -9.25 -6.56
CA LYS A 123 19.35 -9.35 -5.09
C LYS A 123 18.53 -8.23 -4.43
N LEU A 124 18.66 -6.99 -4.90
CA LEU A 124 17.88 -5.87 -4.38
C LEU A 124 16.39 -6.06 -4.64
N LYS A 125 16.01 -6.42 -5.85
CA LYS A 125 14.61 -6.63 -6.24
C LYS A 125 13.96 -7.71 -5.39
N ASN A 126 14.56 -8.89 -5.30
CA ASN A 126 14.04 -10.01 -4.53
C ASN A 126 13.91 -9.66 -3.03
N ASN A 127 14.86 -8.90 -2.49
CA ASN A 127 14.80 -8.44 -1.10
C ASN A 127 13.63 -7.46 -0.87
N LEU A 128 13.47 -6.45 -1.74
CA LEU A 128 12.39 -5.48 -1.62
C LEU A 128 11.01 -6.14 -1.84
N GLU A 129 10.87 -7.05 -2.80
CA GLU A 129 9.65 -7.84 -3.03
C GLU A 129 9.33 -8.71 -1.82
N GLY A 130 10.33 -9.37 -1.23
CA GLY A 130 10.15 -10.16 -0.01
C GLY A 130 9.70 -9.33 1.19
N LYS A 131 10.27 -8.14 1.38
CA LYS A 131 9.85 -7.19 2.43
C LYS A 131 8.43 -6.68 2.20
N LEU A 132 8.09 -6.34 0.95
CA LEU A 132 6.74 -5.90 0.58
C LEU A 132 5.72 -7.00 0.85
N GLN A 133 6.02 -8.24 0.46
CA GLN A 133 5.13 -9.37 0.71
C GLN A 133 4.96 -9.65 2.22
N LYS A 134 6.02 -9.53 3.01
CA LYS A 134 5.93 -9.63 4.48
C LYS A 134 5.03 -8.55 5.06
N LEU A 135 5.17 -7.29 4.62
CA LEU A 135 4.32 -6.18 5.05
C LEU A 135 2.85 -6.45 4.71
N ILE A 136 2.54 -6.85 3.49
CA ILE A 136 1.18 -7.16 3.05
C ILE A 136 0.61 -8.33 3.85
N THR A 137 1.36 -9.40 4.04
CA THR A 137 0.92 -10.59 4.78
C THR A 137 0.70 -10.30 6.26
N SER A 138 1.52 -9.44 6.88
CA SER A 138 1.36 -9.08 8.30
C SER A 138 0.16 -8.16 8.52
N GLU A 139 0.05 -7.08 7.76
CA GLU A 139 -0.99 -6.07 7.97
C GLU A 139 -2.34 -6.48 7.36
N LEU A 140 -2.34 -7.20 6.24
CA LEU A 140 -3.54 -7.59 5.49
C LEU A 140 -3.80 -9.11 5.54
N SER A 141 -3.40 -9.77 6.62
CA SER A 141 -3.46 -11.23 6.77
C SER A 141 -4.81 -11.85 6.44
N ASP A 142 -5.92 -11.23 6.83
CA ASP A 142 -7.25 -11.78 6.60
C ASP A 142 -7.69 -11.64 5.13
N LEU A 143 -7.25 -10.57 4.43
CA LEU A 143 -7.46 -10.45 2.97
C LEU A 143 -6.62 -11.46 2.18
N VAL A 144 -5.36 -11.67 2.60
CA VAL A 144 -4.49 -12.70 1.98
C VAL A 144 -5.11 -14.08 2.15
N LYS A 145 -5.51 -14.45 3.38
CA LYS A 145 -6.21 -15.71 3.66
C LYS A 145 -7.47 -15.88 2.84
N LEU A 146 -8.25 -14.79 2.67
CA LEU A 146 -9.49 -14.83 1.90
C LEU A 146 -9.22 -15.12 0.42
N SER A 147 -8.17 -14.54 -0.16
CA SER A 147 -7.77 -14.74 -1.56
C SER A 147 -7.23 -16.14 -1.85
N GLU A 148 -6.65 -16.81 -0.85
CA GLU A 148 -6.05 -18.14 -0.96
C GLU A 148 -6.98 -19.27 -0.53
N ALA A 149 -8.07 -18.95 0.19
CA ALA A 149 -8.96 -19.92 0.78
C ALA A 149 -9.72 -20.74 -0.28
N LYS A 150 -9.64 -22.07 -0.15
CA LYS A 150 -10.34 -23.02 -1.01
C LYS A 150 -11.58 -23.55 -0.29
N PHE A 151 -12.70 -22.88 -0.46
CA PHE A 151 -13.97 -23.35 0.04
C PHE A 151 -14.65 -24.28 -0.99
N GLN A 152 -15.27 -25.35 -0.53
CA GLN A 152 -16.01 -26.27 -1.42
C GLN A 152 -17.37 -25.71 -1.83
N ASN A 153 -18.06 -25.04 -0.91
CA ASN A 153 -19.37 -24.45 -1.15
C ASN A 153 -19.28 -23.24 -2.10
N ASN A 154 -20.04 -23.29 -3.21
CA ASN A 154 -20.06 -22.24 -4.22
C ASN A 154 -20.53 -20.88 -3.68
N TYR A 155 -21.51 -20.88 -2.77
CA TYR A 155 -22.01 -19.64 -2.15
C TYR A 155 -20.94 -18.99 -1.27
N VAL A 156 -20.16 -19.80 -0.55
CA VAL A 156 -19.06 -19.32 0.26
C VAL A 156 -17.94 -18.74 -0.61
N ARG A 157 -17.59 -19.43 -1.70
CA ARG A 157 -16.61 -18.92 -2.67
C ARG A 157 -17.03 -17.57 -3.27
N ALA A 158 -18.30 -17.48 -3.71
CA ALA A 158 -18.84 -16.25 -4.27
C ALA A 158 -18.83 -15.11 -3.24
N LEU A 159 -19.20 -15.39 -1.98
CA LEU A 159 -19.13 -14.42 -0.89
C LEU A 159 -17.70 -13.92 -0.66
N CYS A 160 -16.74 -14.85 -0.55
CA CYS A 160 -15.33 -14.50 -0.34
C CYS A 160 -14.77 -13.69 -1.51
N TYR A 161 -15.10 -14.05 -2.74
CA TYR A 161 -14.72 -13.31 -3.93
C TYR A 161 -15.27 -11.87 -3.89
N GLN A 162 -16.57 -11.71 -3.64
CA GLN A 162 -17.21 -10.40 -3.54
C GLN A 162 -16.60 -9.56 -2.41
N LEU A 163 -16.35 -10.18 -1.28
CA LEU A 163 -15.74 -9.47 -0.14
C LEU A 163 -14.30 -9.04 -0.46
N PHE A 164 -13.54 -9.86 -1.17
CA PHE A 164 -12.20 -9.52 -1.64
C PHE A 164 -12.24 -8.35 -2.64
N GLU A 165 -13.09 -8.41 -3.67
CA GLU A 165 -13.24 -7.34 -4.66
C GLU A 165 -13.69 -6.00 -4.02
N ASN A 166 -14.46 -6.06 -2.94
CA ASN A 166 -14.86 -4.89 -2.15
C ASN A 166 -13.85 -4.55 -1.04
N ASN A 167 -12.60 -5.02 -1.17
CA ASN A 167 -11.52 -4.69 -0.26
C ASN A 167 -11.83 -4.98 1.23
N GLY A 168 -12.56 -6.05 1.48
CA GLY A 168 -12.87 -6.56 2.82
C GLY A 168 -14.07 -5.94 3.53
N VAL A 169 -14.89 -5.11 2.84
CA VAL A 169 -16.10 -4.49 3.42
C VAL A 169 -17.20 -4.39 2.37
N MET A 170 -18.39 -4.92 2.64
CA MET A 170 -19.54 -4.79 1.74
C MET A 170 -20.88 -4.80 2.48
N LYS A 171 -21.92 -4.28 1.83
CA LYS A 171 -23.30 -4.39 2.32
C LYS A 171 -23.79 -5.83 2.20
N ARG A 172 -24.48 -6.31 3.22
CA ARG A 172 -25.04 -7.67 3.22
C ARG A 172 -26.17 -7.84 2.21
N GLU A 173 -26.96 -6.80 1.95
CA GLU A 173 -28.08 -6.83 1.00
C GLU A 173 -27.68 -7.33 -0.40
N ILE A 174 -26.43 -7.03 -0.84
CA ILE A 174 -25.89 -7.45 -2.15
C ILE A 174 -25.92 -8.98 -2.29
N ILE A 175 -25.72 -9.71 -1.19
CA ILE A 175 -25.57 -11.18 -1.19
C ILE A 175 -26.48 -11.87 -0.16
N ASP A 176 -27.55 -11.23 0.29
CA ASP A 176 -28.41 -11.77 1.35
C ASP A 176 -28.98 -13.16 0.97
N LYS A 177 -29.34 -13.37 -0.30
CA LYS A 177 -29.78 -14.68 -0.81
C LYS A 177 -28.69 -15.75 -0.65
N MET A 178 -27.42 -15.40 -0.88
CA MET A 178 -26.32 -16.36 -0.70
C MET A 178 -26.11 -16.67 0.78
N VAL A 179 -26.16 -15.65 1.64
CA VAL A 179 -25.96 -15.80 3.10
C VAL A 179 -27.00 -16.73 3.71
N LYS A 180 -28.24 -16.72 3.24
CA LYS A 180 -29.31 -17.63 3.70
C LYS A 180 -29.00 -19.10 3.41
N ASN A 181 -28.27 -19.39 2.34
CA ASN A 181 -27.91 -20.73 1.89
C ASN A 181 -26.58 -21.25 2.45
N ILE A 182 -25.94 -20.52 3.35
CA ILE A 182 -24.68 -20.92 4.00
C ILE A 182 -24.97 -21.73 5.25
N SER A 183 -24.41 -22.94 5.35
CA SER A 183 -24.56 -23.83 6.51
C SER A 183 -23.92 -23.27 7.79
N LYS A 184 -24.21 -23.90 8.94
CA LYS A 184 -23.57 -23.52 10.21
C LYS A 184 -22.06 -23.78 10.19
N GLU A 185 -21.64 -24.87 9.57
CA GLU A 185 -20.24 -25.28 9.41
C GLU A 185 -19.47 -24.30 8.51
N ASP A 186 -20.09 -23.90 7.40
CA ASP A 186 -19.54 -22.90 6.50
C ASP A 186 -19.39 -21.52 7.20
N ARG A 187 -20.39 -21.13 7.99
CA ARG A 187 -20.32 -19.89 8.81
C ARG A 187 -19.19 -19.97 9.83
N ALA A 188 -18.93 -21.14 10.43
CA ALA A 188 -17.80 -21.34 11.33
C ALA A 188 -16.47 -21.21 10.58
N SER A 189 -16.38 -21.77 9.38
CA SER A 189 -15.19 -21.66 8.51
C SER A 189 -14.92 -20.22 8.07
N LEU A 190 -15.96 -19.47 7.70
CA LEU A 190 -15.84 -18.03 7.39
C LEU A 190 -15.36 -17.23 8.59
N ARG A 191 -15.88 -17.52 9.81
CA ARG A 191 -15.37 -16.86 11.05
C ARG A 191 -13.90 -17.16 11.32
N LYS A 192 -13.44 -18.41 11.07
CA LYS A 192 -12.02 -18.78 11.19
C LYS A 192 -11.16 -18.03 10.16
N ALA A 193 -11.70 -17.75 8.97
CA ALA A 193 -11.06 -16.93 7.95
C ALA A 193 -11.10 -15.42 8.26
N GLY A 194 -11.67 -15.02 9.40
CA GLY A 194 -11.76 -13.62 9.84
C GLY A 194 -13.01 -12.88 9.36
N VAL A 195 -13.91 -13.52 8.61
CA VAL A 195 -15.12 -12.87 8.09
C VAL A 195 -16.16 -12.71 9.19
N LYS A 196 -16.62 -11.50 9.40
CA LYS A 196 -17.77 -11.18 10.26
C LYS A 196 -19.00 -10.93 9.38
N ILE A 197 -20.01 -11.77 9.55
CA ILE A 197 -21.34 -11.58 8.93
C ILE A 197 -22.19 -10.83 9.97
N GLY A 198 -22.33 -9.52 9.74
CA GLY A 198 -23.18 -8.66 10.55
C GLY A 198 -24.64 -8.67 10.09
N ARG A 199 -25.46 -7.79 10.66
CA ARG A 199 -26.87 -7.63 10.28
C ARG A 199 -27.01 -6.94 8.92
N TYR A 200 -26.23 -5.88 8.70
CA TYR A 200 -26.30 -5.05 7.50
C TYR A 200 -25.02 -5.08 6.66
N HIS A 201 -23.89 -5.50 7.27
CA HIS A 201 -22.59 -5.54 6.61
C HIS A 201 -21.92 -6.90 6.77
N ILE A 202 -21.04 -7.21 5.80
CA ILE A 202 -20.09 -8.31 5.87
C ILE A 202 -18.71 -7.69 5.73
N PHE A 203 -17.81 -7.98 6.66
CA PHE A 203 -16.51 -7.33 6.69
C PHE A 203 -15.46 -8.16 7.43
N LEU A 204 -14.21 -7.77 7.22
CA LEU A 204 -13.04 -8.28 7.93
C LEU A 204 -12.65 -7.28 9.02
N PRO A 205 -12.92 -7.53 10.32
CA PRO A 205 -12.68 -6.56 11.41
C PRO A 205 -11.23 -6.05 11.48
N LYS A 206 -10.24 -6.90 11.19
CA LYS A 206 -8.82 -6.50 11.20
C LYS A 206 -8.51 -5.48 10.11
N MET A 207 -9.24 -5.53 8.99
CA MET A 207 -9.09 -4.58 7.88
C MET A 207 -9.61 -3.18 8.16
N LEU A 208 -10.28 -2.99 9.29
CA LEU A 208 -10.72 -1.69 9.79
C LEU A 208 -9.74 -1.04 10.79
N LYS A 209 -8.63 -1.72 11.10
CA LYS A 209 -7.55 -1.14 11.90
C LYS A 209 -6.79 -0.08 11.09
N PRO A 210 -6.26 0.98 11.73
CA PRO A 210 -5.60 2.10 11.05
C PRO A 210 -4.56 1.70 10.00
N ASN A 211 -3.57 0.89 10.38
CA ASN A 211 -2.48 0.47 9.48
C ASN A 211 -3.01 -0.35 8.29
N ALA A 212 -3.96 -1.26 8.56
CA ALA A 212 -4.56 -2.08 7.51
C ALA A 212 -5.40 -1.22 6.54
N VAL A 213 -6.15 -0.24 7.03
CA VAL A 213 -6.91 0.69 6.18
C VAL A 213 -5.96 1.47 5.27
N ASP A 214 -4.92 2.09 5.81
CA ASP A 214 -3.97 2.89 5.03
C ASP A 214 -3.32 2.04 3.93
N LEU A 215 -2.75 0.90 4.29
CA LEU A 215 -2.06 0.03 3.34
C LEU A 215 -3.00 -0.51 2.25
N ARG A 216 -4.17 -1.11 2.63
CA ARG A 216 -5.07 -1.73 1.66
C ARG A 216 -5.69 -0.72 0.70
N ILE A 217 -5.97 0.50 1.17
CA ILE A 217 -6.54 1.54 0.31
C ILE A 217 -5.48 2.09 -0.65
N LYS A 218 -4.24 2.28 -0.20
CA LYS A 218 -3.13 2.65 -1.09
C LYS A 218 -2.94 1.61 -2.19
N LEU A 219 -2.88 0.32 -1.84
CA LEU A 219 -2.74 -0.77 -2.81
C LEU A 219 -3.94 -0.88 -3.76
N TRP A 220 -5.16 -0.68 -3.23
CA TRP A 220 -6.37 -0.67 -4.04
C TRP A 220 -6.36 0.51 -5.04
N LYS A 221 -6.01 1.72 -4.60
CA LYS A 221 -5.89 2.91 -5.47
C LYS A 221 -4.82 2.73 -6.55
N LEU A 222 -3.71 2.07 -6.24
CA LEU A 222 -2.68 1.73 -7.21
C LEU A 222 -3.23 0.81 -8.31
N HIS A 223 -4.02 -0.19 -7.92
CA HIS A 223 -4.57 -1.19 -8.85
C HIS A 223 -5.76 -0.65 -9.67
N PHE A 224 -6.57 0.23 -9.07
CA PHE A 224 -7.72 0.87 -9.69
C PHE A 224 -7.50 2.39 -9.77
N PRO A 225 -6.62 2.84 -10.67
CA PRO A 225 -6.37 4.26 -10.82
C PRO A 225 -7.66 4.96 -11.29
N ASN A 226 -7.99 6.04 -10.62
CA ASN A 226 -9.14 6.87 -10.94
C ASN A 226 -8.69 8.34 -10.92
N ASP A 227 -9.21 9.16 -11.84
CA ASP A 227 -8.92 10.59 -11.92
C ASP A 227 -9.44 11.38 -10.71
N GLN A 228 -10.32 10.78 -9.89
CA GLN A 228 -10.81 11.41 -8.67
C GLN A 228 -9.78 11.31 -7.55
N LYS A 229 -9.43 12.46 -6.97
CA LYS A 229 -8.60 12.53 -5.76
C LYS A 229 -9.41 12.04 -4.55
N TYR A 230 -9.32 10.75 -4.25
CA TYR A 230 -9.88 10.18 -3.04
C TYR A 230 -8.99 10.51 -1.83
N ILE A 231 -9.56 11.16 -0.83
CA ILE A 231 -8.90 11.44 0.45
C ILE A 231 -9.24 10.30 1.40
N ILE A 232 -8.21 9.59 1.86
CA ILE A 232 -8.39 8.53 2.87
C ILE A 232 -8.78 9.20 4.19
N PRO A 233 -9.86 8.76 4.86
CA PRO A 233 -10.24 9.29 6.17
C PRO A 233 -9.10 9.10 7.18
N LYS A 234 -8.95 10.06 8.10
CA LYS A 234 -7.97 9.94 9.19
C LYS A 234 -8.19 8.65 9.96
N SER A 235 -7.10 7.94 10.22
CA SER A 235 -7.11 6.69 10.96
C SER A 235 -7.68 6.86 12.37
N GLY A 236 -8.43 5.86 12.83
CA GLY A 236 -8.98 5.83 14.20
C GLY A 236 -10.32 6.54 14.37
N LEU A 237 -10.84 7.24 13.36
CA LEU A 237 -12.17 7.86 13.44
C LEU A 237 -13.28 6.81 13.36
N ASN A 238 -14.34 6.99 14.16
CA ASN A 238 -15.55 6.18 14.12
C ASN A 238 -16.69 6.88 13.36
N PHE A 239 -16.63 8.20 13.30
CA PHE A 239 -17.65 9.07 12.74
C PHE A 239 -17.03 10.17 11.88
N LEU A 240 -17.63 10.43 10.72
CA LEU A 240 -17.24 11.50 9.81
C LEU A 240 -18.48 12.31 9.46
N LYS A 241 -18.31 13.62 9.35
CA LYS A 241 -19.28 14.52 8.73
C LYS A 241 -18.74 14.94 7.37
N ASN A 242 -19.46 14.65 6.32
CA ASN A 242 -19.05 15.01 4.97
C ASN A 242 -20.24 15.61 4.20
N GLU A 243 -20.04 16.78 3.66
CA GLU A 243 -21.06 17.48 2.87
C GLU A 243 -21.08 17.06 1.39
N SER A 244 -20.06 16.31 0.96
CA SER A 244 -19.89 15.87 -0.41
C SER A 244 -20.35 14.43 -0.60
N LYS A 245 -21.54 14.22 -1.19
CA LYS A 245 -22.08 12.87 -1.50
C LYS A 245 -21.28 12.09 -2.57
N LYS A 246 -20.24 12.69 -3.16
CA LYS A 246 -19.54 12.13 -4.33
C LYS A 246 -18.72 10.87 -4.10
N ASN A 247 -18.46 10.48 -2.84
CA ASN A 247 -17.50 9.42 -2.52
C ASN A 247 -18.05 8.25 -1.67
N ASN A 248 -19.38 8.03 -1.66
CA ASN A 248 -19.99 6.98 -0.81
C ASN A 248 -19.41 5.58 -1.04
N LYS A 249 -19.20 5.20 -2.30
CA LYS A 249 -18.61 3.89 -2.64
C LYS A 249 -17.19 3.76 -2.10
N PHE A 250 -16.38 4.80 -2.26
CA PHE A 250 -15.01 4.82 -1.74
C PHE A 250 -14.97 4.80 -0.20
N LEU A 251 -15.85 5.58 0.45
CA LEU A 251 -15.92 5.60 1.91
C LEU A 251 -16.39 4.27 2.48
N LEU A 252 -17.28 3.53 1.79
CA LEU A 252 -17.62 2.17 2.17
C LEU A 252 -16.42 1.23 2.07
N ILE A 253 -15.63 1.33 1.00
CA ILE A 253 -14.36 0.60 0.88
C ILE A 253 -13.40 0.95 2.03
N CYS A 254 -13.38 2.21 2.49
CA CYS A 254 -12.63 2.61 3.68
C CYS A 254 -13.24 2.09 5.00
N GLY A 255 -14.43 1.50 4.96
CA GLY A 255 -15.12 0.93 6.11
C GLY A 255 -16.19 1.83 6.73
N PHE A 256 -16.68 2.84 6.00
CA PHE A 256 -17.70 3.76 6.50
C PHE A 256 -19.01 3.63 5.71
N GLU A 257 -20.13 3.44 6.41
CA GLU A 257 -21.47 3.49 5.84
C GLU A 257 -22.04 4.91 5.88
N ASN A 258 -22.77 5.27 4.84
CA ASN A 258 -23.36 6.58 4.66
C ASN A 258 -24.78 6.70 5.26
N PHE A 259 -25.01 7.77 6.01
CA PHE A 259 -26.32 8.21 6.50
C PHE A 259 -26.46 9.71 6.18
N ASP A 260 -26.94 10.02 5.00
CA ASP A 260 -27.03 11.36 4.43
C ASP A 260 -25.69 12.13 4.48
N LYS A 261 -25.50 13.03 5.45
CA LYS A 261 -24.25 13.80 5.66
C LYS A 261 -23.26 13.13 6.61
N PHE A 262 -23.63 12.02 7.19
CA PHE A 262 -22.84 11.33 8.21
C PHE A 262 -22.33 10.00 7.68
N TYR A 263 -21.13 9.63 8.13
CA TYR A 263 -20.51 8.36 7.83
C TYR A 263 -20.05 7.72 9.13
N ILE A 264 -20.44 6.47 9.33
CA ILE A 264 -20.11 5.71 10.54
C ILE A 264 -19.35 4.47 10.14
N ARG A 265 -18.28 4.17 10.89
CA ARG A 265 -17.51 2.96 10.67
C ARG A 265 -18.39 1.72 10.88
N VAL A 266 -18.35 0.79 9.93
CA VAL A 266 -19.30 -0.34 9.86
C VAL A 266 -19.30 -1.23 11.09
N ASP A 267 -18.15 -1.45 11.73
CA ASP A 267 -18.07 -2.26 12.96
C ASP A 267 -18.71 -1.57 14.18
N ILE A 268 -18.63 -0.24 14.22
CA ILE A 268 -19.28 0.59 15.24
C ILE A 268 -20.80 0.60 15.01
N LEU A 269 -21.22 0.74 13.76
CA LEU A 269 -22.61 0.72 13.36
C LEU A 269 -23.28 -0.62 13.71
N GLU A 270 -22.61 -1.74 13.41
CA GLU A 270 -23.11 -3.08 13.78
C GLU A 270 -23.25 -3.26 15.30
N ARG A 271 -22.38 -2.66 16.10
CA ARG A 271 -22.51 -2.65 17.57
C ARG A 271 -23.68 -1.78 18.03
N LEU A 272 -23.88 -0.62 17.39
CA LEU A 272 -25.01 0.26 17.68
C LEU A 272 -26.33 -0.47 17.41
N PHE A 273 -26.47 -1.13 16.27
CA PHE A 273 -27.66 -1.90 15.95
C PHE A 273 -27.95 -3.01 16.97
N LEU A 274 -26.93 -3.72 17.44
CA LEU A 274 -27.10 -4.72 18.48
C LEU A 274 -27.63 -4.08 19.79
N LYS A 275 -27.05 -2.96 20.23
CA LYS A 275 -27.52 -2.23 21.42
C LYS A 275 -28.97 -1.73 21.27
N ILE A 276 -29.34 -1.21 20.10
CA ILE A 276 -30.70 -0.78 19.82
C ILE A 276 -31.67 -1.97 19.89
N ILE A 277 -31.31 -3.11 19.33
CA ILE A 277 -32.16 -4.32 19.34
C ILE A 277 -32.31 -4.87 20.79
N GLU A 278 -31.23 -4.94 21.54
CA GLU A 278 -31.24 -5.43 22.92
C GLU A 278 -32.08 -4.52 23.84
N ASN A 279 -32.06 -3.21 23.61
CA ASN A 279 -32.80 -2.21 24.37
C ASN A 279 -34.23 -1.95 23.86
N ASN A 280 -34.60 -2.58 22.74
CA ASN A 280 -35.90 -2.37 22.13
C ASN A 280 -36.99 -3.14 22.93
N LYS A 281 -37.94 -2.39 23.50
CA LYS A 281 -39.14 -2.93 24.15
C LYS A 281 -40.36 -2.41 23.39
N ASN A 282 -41.14 -3.31 22.79
CA ASN A 282 -42.38 -2.98 22.07
C ASN A 282 -42.22 -1.92 20.98
N GLY A 283 -41.13 -1.99 20.19
CA GLY A 283 -40.88 -1.03 19.10
C GLY A 283 -40.23 0.30 19.52
N MET A 284 -40.01 0.49 20.83
CA MET A 284 -39.36 1.69 21.39
C MET A 284 -38.04 1.33 22.05
N PHE A 285 -37.02 2.15 21.90
CA PHE A 285 -35.77 2.00 22.66
C PHE A 285 -35.38 3.35 23.28
N LYS A 286 -34.69 3.28 24.40
CA LYS A 286 -34.15 4.45 25.10
C LYS A 286 -32.73 4.69 24.63
N ILE A 287 -32.45 5.91 24.22
CA ILE A 287 -31.08 6.34 23.88
C ILE A 287 -30.33 6.53 25.21
N ASP A 288 -29.18 5.84 25.31
CA ASP A 288 -28.26 5.99 26.44
C ASP A 288 -26.96 6.72 25.99
N SER A 289 -26.19 7.18 26.98
CA SER A 289 -24.90 7.83 26.74
C SER A 289 -23.90 6.92 26.07
N ASP A 290 -23.99 5.62 26.28
CA ASP A 290 -23.07 4.63 25.72
C ASP A 290 -23.24 4.48 24.20
N MET A 291 -24.46 4.67 23.70
CA MET A 291 -24.71 4.68 22.26
C MET A 291 -24.03 5.89 21.57
N ILE A 292 -24.11 7.07 22.21
CA ILE A 292 -23.48 8.29 21.71
C ILE A 292 -21.96 8.16 21.78
N ASN A 293 -21.43 7.69 22.91
CA ASN A 293 -20.00 7.48 23.11
C ASN A 293 -19.42 6.45 22.14
N LEU A 294 -20.18 5.41 21.81
CA LEU A 294 -19.76 4.37 20.86
C LEU A 294 -19.48 4.94 19.47
N ILE A 295 -20.32 5.86 19.00
CA ILE A 295 -20.13 6.53 17.70
C ILE A 295 -19.04 7.58 17.79
N GLY A 296 -18.92 8.27 18.93
CA GLY A 296 -17.96 9.37 19.12
C GLY A 296 -18.42 10.67 18.46
N CYS A 297 -19.72 10.94 18.42
CA CYS A 297 -20.31 12.19 17.91
C CYS A 297 -20.99 12.98 19.03
N THR A 298 -21.39 14.24 18.74
CA THR A 298 -22.20 15.04 19.66
C THR A 298 -23.61 14.48 19.75
N LYS A 299 -24.30 14.76 20.88
CA LYS A 299 -25.69 14.37 21.08
C LYS A 299 -26.61 14.88 19.96
N GLU A 300 -26.40 16.10 19.51
CA GLU A 300 -27.13 16.71 18.40
C GLU A 300 -26.96 15.93 17.09
N ASN A 301 -25.71 15.57 16.74
CA ASN A 301 -25.43 14.79 15.55
C ASN A 301 -26.00 13.36 15.65
N PHE A 302 -26.02 12.79 16.86
CA PHE A 302 -26.61 11.47 17.10
C PHE A 302 -28.13 11.48 16.83
N PHE A 303 -28.85 12.51 17.28
CA PHE A 303 -30.29 12.64 17.01
C PHE A 303 -30.57 12.83 15.51
N LYS A 304 -29.79 13.68 14.83
CA LYS A 304 -29.89 13.86 13.36
C LYS A 304 -29.57 12.61 12.57
N LEU A 305 -28.85 11.66 13.16
CA LEU A 305 -28.54 10.37 12.54
C LEU A 305 -29.71 9.39 12.62
N LEU A 306 -30.58 9.54 13.66
CA LEU A 306 -31.72 8.66 13.89
C LEU A 306 -32.99 9.12 13.16
N GLU A 307 -33.04 10.38 12.73
CA GLU A 307 -34.09 10.94 11.84
C GLU A 307 -33.95 10.41 10.42
#